data_0df2371ec4e14665c3c6d9e5300a7b40
#
_entry.id   0df2371ec4e14665c3c6d9e5300a7b40
#
_cell.length_a   1.000
_cell.length_b   1.000
_cell.length_c   1.000
_cell.angle_alpha   90.00
_cell.angle_beta   90.00
_cell.angle_gamma   90.00
#
_symmetry.space_group_name_H-M   'P 1'
#
loop_
_entity.id
_entity.type
_entity.pdbx_description
1 polymer ?
#
loop_
_entity_poly.entity_id
_entity_poly.type
_entity_poly.pdbx_seq_one_letter_code
_entity_poly.pdbx_strand_id
1 'polypeptide(L)'
;MTCIPRGIRVALGASYYRIYPITKFLNEFAYTTSMYLTVTLIMERYFVLANVCQCFHKYGTARIKCVIAIVFILSFIYDVPIMLQFTWETINGKIEVVKTELFEDGMYIHIKAWMSFTFRFLIPTLCLVIFSFLTILQVHTFDSFVFLRIQSLITLKNNF
;
A
#
# COMPACT_ATOMS: atom_id res chain seq x y z
N MET A 1 -16.03 -7.51 -6.40
CA MET A 1 -17.47 -7.68 -6.09
C MET A 1 -17.60 -8.86 -5.14
N THR A 2 -17.76 -8.61 -3.86
CA THR A 2 -18.01 -9.66 -2.87
C THR A 2 -19.46 -10.11 -3.02
N CYS A 3 -19.67 -11.29 -3.62
CA CYS A 3 -20.99 -11.92 -3.70
C CYS A 3 -21.41 -12.40 -2.31
N ILE A 4 -22.10 -11.53 -1.55
CA ILE A 4 -22.76 -11.94 -0.30
C ILE A 4 -24.01 -12.75 -0.69
N PRO A 5 -24.15 -14.00 -0.20
CA PRO A 5 -25.30 -14.82 -0.48
C PRO A 5 -26.62 -14.12 -0.14
N ARG A 6 -27.62 -14.23 -1.02
CA ARG A 6 -28.95 -13.59 -0.83
C ARG A 6 -29.57 -13.89 0.53
N GLY A 7 -29.37 -15.08 1.09
CA GLY A 7 -29.89 -15.48 2.39
C GLY A 7 -29.36 -14.68 3.57
N ILE A 8 -28.08 -14.26 3.52
CA ILE A 8 -27.48 -13.44 4.58
C ILE A 8 -27.99 -11.99 4.52
N ARG A 9 -28.32 -11.47 3.34
CA ARG A 9 -28.92 -10.13 3.17
C ARG A 9 -30.28 -9.99 3.85
N VAL A 10 -31.08 -11.04 3.83
CA VAL A 10 -32.43 -11.01 4.43
C VAL A 10 -32.37 -11.10 5.96
N ALA A 11 -31.43 -11.88 6.49
CA ALA A 11 -31.30 -12.06 7.95
C ALA A 11 -30.64 -10.87 8.68
N LEU A 12 -29.77 -10.12 8.00
CA LEU A 12 -29.06 -8.98 8.57
C LEU A 12 -29.80 -7.64 8.44
N GLY A 13 -30.86 -7.57 7.64
CA GLY A 13 -31.81 -6.43 7.54
C GLY A 13 -31.15 -5.04 7.63
N ALA A 14 -31.75 -4.15 8.39
CA ALA A 14 -31.30 -2.76 8.57
C ALA A 14 -29.88 -2.61 9.16
N SER A 15 -29.41 -3.60 9.94
CA SER A 15 -28.06 -3.56 10.52
C SER A 15 -26.96 -3.70 9.46
N TYR A 16 -27.18 -4.49 8.41
CA TYR A 16 -26.22 -4.66 7.33
C TYR A 16 -25.97 -3.34 6.57
N TYR A 17 -27.03 -2.59 6.29
CA TYR A 17 -26.90 -1.33 5.55
C TYR A 17 -26.14 -0.26 6.35
N ARG A 18 -26.24 -0.28 7.69
CA ARG A 18 -25.49 0.65 8.54
C ARG A 18 -24.00 0.33 8.58
N ILE A 19 -23.64 -0.95 8.53
CA ILE A 19 -22.25 -1.41 8.64
C ILE A 19 -21.52 -1.34 7.28
N TYR A 20 -22.25 -1.37 6.16
CA TYR A 20 -21.68 -1.43 4.81
C TYR A 20 -20.66 -0.33 4.50
N PRO A 21 -20.91 0.98 4.74
CA PRO A 21 -19.93 2.03 4.47
C PRO A 21 -18.63 1.86 5.27
N ILE A 22 -18.77 1.46 6.54
CA ILE A 22 -17.62 1.22 7.44
C ILE A 22 -16.81 0.03 6.95
N THR A 23 -17.45 -1.06 6.59
CA THR A 23 -16.77 -2.25 6.06
C THR A 23 -16.06 -1.95 4.73
N LYS A 24 -16.71 -1.18 3.86
CA LYS A 24 -16.14 -0.73 2.61
C LYS A 24 -14.90 0.12 2.85
N PHE A 25 -14.98 1.10 3.74
CA PHE A 25 -13.85 1.94 4.12
C PHE A 25 -12.68 1.12 4.69
N LEU A 26 -12.95 0.23 5.66
CA LEU A 26 -11.90 -0.61 6.26
C LEU A 26 -11.21 -1.51 5.24
N ASN A 27 -11.96 -2.08 4.30
CA ASN A 27 -11.39 -2.91 3.26
C ASN A 27 -10.47 -2.11 2.33
N GLU A 28 -10.89 -0.93 1.87
CA GLU A 28 -10.09 -0.07 1.01
C GLU A 28 -8.85 0.47 1.75
N PHE A 29 -9.02 0.89 3.01
CA PHE A 29 -7.93 1.34 3.87
C PHE A 29 -6.89 0.23 4.12
N ALA A 30 -7.33 -1.00 4.43
CA ALA A 30 -6.43 -2.13 4.63
C ALA A 30 -5.65 -2.45 3.34
N TYR A 31 -6.32 -2.41 2.19
CA TYR A 31 -5.70 -2.62 0.89
C TYR A 31 -4.63 -1.56 0.59
N THR A 32 -4.98 -0.28 0.70
CA THR A 32 -4.09 0.85 0.46
C THR A 32 -2.86 0.78 1.38
N THR A 33 -3.09 0.59 2.67
CA THR A 33 -2.03 0.48 3.69
C THR A 33 -1.10 -0.69 3.40
N SER A 34 -1.63 -1.87 3.08
CA SER A 34 -0.83 -3.07 2.76
C SER A 34 0.09 -2.84 1.55
N MET A 35 -0.42 -2.22 0.50
CA MET A 35 0.37 -1.91 -0.70
C MET A 35 1.54 -0.95 -0.37
N TYR A 36 1.28 0.13 0.35
CA TYR A 36 2.32 1.09 0.70
C TYR A 36 3.33 0.56 1.72
N LEU A 37 2.91 -0.30 2.66
CA LEU A 37 3.83 -1.00 3.56
C LEU A 37 4.77 -1.93 2.79
N THR A 38 4.26 -2.64 1.78
CA THR A 38 5.10 -3.51 0.93
C THR A 38 6.14 -2.69 0.17
N VAL A 39 5.75 -1.56 -0.42
CA VAL A 39 6.69 -0.62 -1.06
C VAL A 39 7.76 -0.14 -0.07
N THR A 40 7.33 0.26 1.13
CA THR A 40 8.24 0.73 2.18
C THR A 40 9.26 -0.33 2.57
N LEU A 41 8.84 -1.59 2.72
CA LEU A 41 9.74 -2.70 3.06
C LEU A 41 10.80 -2.93 1.96
N ILE A 42 10.42 -2.88 0.70
CA ILE A 42 11.37 -3.07 -0.40
C ILE A 42 12.33 -1.88 -0.50
N MET A 43 11.85 -0.65 -0.34
CA MET A 43 12.69 0.53 -0.25
C MET A 43 13.71 0.43 0.89
N GLU A 44 13.27 0.01 2.06
CA GLU A 44 14.14 -0.18 3.22
C GLU A 44 15.24 -1.20 2.93
N ARG A 45 14.89 -2.35 2.34
CA ARG A 45 15.85 -3.37 1.93
C ARG A 45 16.89 -2.83 0.96
N TYR A 46 16.46 -2.07 -0.05
CA TYR A 46 17.36 -1.42 -0.98
C TYR A 46 18.34 -0.47 -0.28
N PHE A 47 17.84 0.41 0.59
CA PHE A 47 18.70 1.37 1.29
C PHE A 47 19.70 0.71 2.25
N VAL A 48 19.33 -0.39 2.88
CA VAL A 48 20.23 -1.17 3.74
C VAL A 48 21.34 -1.81 2.90
N LEU A 49 21.02 -2.42 1.76
CA LEU A 49 21.98 -3.06 0.88
C LEU A 49 22.89 -2.06 0.19
N ALA A 50 22.36 -0.94 -0.26
CA ALA A 50 23.10 0.11 -0.96
C ALA A 50 24.08 0.88 -0.05
N ASN A 51 23.99 0.70 1.26
CA ASN A 51 24.82 1.39 2.26
C ASN A 51 24.84 2.93 2.09
N VAL A 52 23.79 3.47 1.41
CA VAL A 52 23.72 4.85 0.95
C VAL A 52 23.69 5.86 2.10
N CYS A 53 23.35 5.39 3.30
CA CYS A 53 23.27 6.28 4.46
C CYS A 53 23.76 5.59 5.73
N GLN A 54 24.96 5.89 6.16
CA GLN A 54 25.45 5.51 7.50
C GLN A 54 24.52 6.01 8.61
N CYS A 55 23.75 7.07 8.36
CA CYS A 55 22.69 7.58 9.24
C CYS A 55 21.53 6.58 9.42
N PHE A 56 21.30 5.67 8.46
CA PHE A 56 20.24 4.67 8.57
C PHE A 56 20.50 3.68 9.70
N HIS A 57 21.76 3.34 9.95
CA HIS A 57 22.13 2.39 10.99
C HIS A 57 21.92 2.95 12.41
N LYS A 58 22.07 4.25 12.59
CA LYS A 58 22.01 4.92 13.92
C LYS A 58 20.57 5.13 14.45
N TYR A 59 19.56 5.19 13.59
CA TYR A 59 18.15 5.48 13.94
C TYR A 59 17.16 4.36 13.55
N GLY A 60 17.64 3.13 13.34
CA GLY A 60 16.94 2.04 12.70
C GLY A 60 15.47 1.83 13.10
N THR A 61 15.19 1.52 14.37
CA THR A 61 13.82 1.15 14.80
C THR A 61 12.86 2.32 14.95
N ALA A 62 13.33 3.48 15.43
CA ALA A 62 12.47 4.65 15.61
C ALA A 62 12.00 5.22 14.26
N ARG A 63 12.88 5.23 13.26
CA ARG A 63 12.58 5.70 11.91
C ARG A 63 11.55 4.82 11.20
N ILE A 64 11.70 3.50 11.28
CA ILE A 64 10.76 2.55 10.69
C ILE A 64 9.36 2.76 11.27
N LYS A 65 9.26 2.89 12.59
CA LYS A 65 7.99 3.20 13.27
C LYS A 65 7.36 4.50 12.76
N CYS A 66 8.19 5.55 12.57
CA CYS A 66 7.72 6.82 12.05
C CYS A 66 7.20 6.69 10.61
N VAL A 67 7.91 5.99 9.73
CA VAL A 67 7.47 5.76 8.34
C VAL A 67 6.18 4.96 8.29
N ILE A 68 6.07 3.91 9.09
CA ILE A 68 4.84 3.12 9.20
C ILE A 68 3.67 4.00 9.66
N ALA A 69 3.87 4.83 10.70
CA ALA A 69 2.84 5.75 11.18
C ALA A 69 2.40 6.75 10.09
N ILE A 70 3.35 7.31 9.33
CA ILE A 70 3.07 8.21 8.22
C ILE A 70 2.24 7.50 7.14
N VAL A 71 2.61 6.27 6.76
CA VAL A 71 1.85 5.47 5.78
C VAL A 71 0.42 5.25 6.24
N PHE A 72 0.21 4.90 7.52
CA PHE A 72 -1.13 4.73 8.09
C PHE A 72 -1.96 6.02 8.02
N ILE A 73 -1.37 7.15 8.44
CA ILE A 73 -2.05 8.46 8.44
C ILE A 73 -2.42 8.87 7.00
N LEU A 74 -1.49 8.76 6.06
CA LEU A 74 -1.73 9.13 4.67
C LEU A 74 -2.79 8.23 4.02
N SER A 75 -2.74 6.92 4.24
CA SER A 75 -3.76 5.99 3.76
C SER A 75 -5.13 6.30 4.35
N PHE A 76 -5.20 6.62 5.64
CA PHE A 76 -6.43 7.01 6.30
C PHE A 76 -7.04 8.27 5.66
N ILE A 77 -6.25 9.34 5.52
CA ILE A 77 -6.70 10.60 4.91
C ILE A 77 -7.17 10.38 3.47
N TYR A 78 -6.45 9.54 2.71
CA TYR A 78 -6.81 9.22 1.33
C TYR A 78 -8.15 8.49 1.22
N ASP A 79 -8.46 7.61 2.16
CA ASP A 79 -9.65 6.77 2.13
C ASP A 79 -10.87 7.38 2.84
N VAL A 80 -10.71 8.44 3.66
CA VAL A 80 -11.83 9.16 4.31
C VAL A 80 -12.97 9.54 3.35
N PRO A 81 -12.72 10.05 2.14
CA PRO A 81 -13.80 10.40 1.19
C PRO A 81 -14.72 9.22 0.84
N ILE A 82 -14.29 7.98 1.04
CA ILE A 82 -15.13 6.79 0.79
C ILE A 82 -16.27 6.72 1.81
N MET A 83 -16.04 7.13 3.06
CA MET A 83 -17.10 7.19 4.07
C MET A 83 -18.17 8.23 3.72
N LEU A 84 -17.75 9.37 3.15
CA LEU A 84 -18.65 10.46 2.76
C LEU A 84 -19.45 10.16 1.48
N GLN A 85 -19.09 9.09 0.77
CA GLN A 85 -19.72 8.70 -0.49
C GLN A 85 -21.12 8.11 -0.30
N PHE A 86 -21.42 7.65 0.91
CA PHE A 86 -22.67 6.96 1.21
C PHE A 86 -23.47 7.74 2.24
N THR A 87 -24.76 7.94 1.97
CA THR A 87 -25.73 8.49 2.91
C THR A 87 -26.84 7.48 3.16
N TRP A 88 -27.57 7.66 4.25
CA TRP A 88 -28.70 6.80 4.60
C TRP A 88 -29.98 7.55 4.33
N GLU A 89 -30.82 6.99 3.46
CA GLU A 89 -32.15 7.51 3.18
C GLU A 89 -33.21 6.49 3.55
N THR A 90 -34.36 6.99 4.01
CA THR A 90 -35.52 6.14 4.33
C THR A 90 -36.47 6.13 3.14
N ILE A 91 -36.42 5.06 2.33
CA ILE A 91 -37.27 4.86 1.18
C ILE A 91 -38.32 3.82 1.54
N ASN A 92 -39.59 4.17 1.45
CA ASN A 92 -40.73 3.28 1.78
C ASN A 92 -40.62 2.62 3.19
N GLY A 93 -40.16 3.38 4.19
CA GLY A 93 -40.01 2.88 5.58
C GLY A 93 -38.83 1.90 5.78
N LYS A 94 -37.98 1.70 4.76
CA LYS A 94 -36.72 0.94 4.86
C LYS A 94 -35.54 1.86 4.74
N ILE A 95 -34.51 1.63 5.57
CA ILE A 95 -33.25 2.37 5.48
C ILE A 95 -32.43 1.75 4.36
N GLU A 96 -32.18 2.53 3.32
CA GLU A 96 -31.32 2.15 2.20
C GLU A 96 -30.07 3.03 2.17
N VAL A 97 -28.95 2.45 1.72
CA VAL A 97 -27.70 3.19 1.51
C VAL A 97 -27.71 3.72 0.10
N VAL A 98 -27.79 5.02 -0.03
CA VAL A 98 -27.79 5.74 -1.30
C VAL A 98 -26.47 6.46 -1.47
N LYS A 99 -26.00 6.61 -2.70
CA LYS A 99 -24.85 7.47 -2.99
C LYS A 99 -25.25 8.92 -2.84
N THR A 100 -24.38 9.71 -2.24
CA THR A 100 -24.58 11.17 -2.17
C THR A 100 -24.55 11.77 -3.57
N GLU A 101 -25.43 12.73 -3.87
CA GLU A 101 -25.56 13.39 -5.19
C GLU A 101 -24.22 13.89 -5.76
N LEU A 102 -23.34 14.40 -4.92
CA LEU A 102 -21.99 14.82 -5.30
C LEU A 102 -21.16 13.70 -5.96
N PHE A 103 -21.50 12.44 -5.72
CA PHE A 103 -20.80 11.27 -6.22
C PHE A 103 -21.54 10.57 -7.38
N GLU A 104 -22.65 11.12 -7.85
CA GLU A 104 -23.37 10.66 -9.05
C GLU A 104 -22.92 11.40 -10.32
N ASP A 105 -22.24 12.54 -10.17
CA ASP A 105 -21.70 13.28 -11.31
C ASP A 105 -20.67 12.43 -12.07
N GLY A 106 -20.94 12.18 -13.34
CA GLY A 106 -20.12 11.34 -14.20
C GLY A 106 -18.66 11.80 -14.28
N MET A 107 -18.41 13.11 -14.25
CA MET A 107 -17.06 13.67 -14.26
C MET A 107 -16.30 13.32 -12.98
N TYR A 108 -16.93 13.42 -11.83
CA TYR A 108 -16.34 13.04 -10.54
C TYR A 108 -15.97 11.55 -10.48
N ILE A 109 -16.85 10.68 -10.98
CA ILE A 109 -16.61 9.23 -11.02
C ILE A 109 -15.35 8.92 -11.85
N HIS A 110 -15.20 9.54 -13.01
CA HIS A 110 -14.01 9.36 -13.85
C HIS A 110 -12.74 9.85 -13.17
N ILE A 111 -12.74 11.06 -12.61
CA ILE A 111 -11.57 11.60 -11.88
C ILE A 111 -11.19 10.69 -10.72
N LYS A 112 -12.17 10.25 -9.92
CA LYS A 112 -11.92 9.34 -8.80
C LYS A 112 -11.36 7.99 -9.25
N ALA A 113 -11.87 7.44 -10.35
CA ALA A 113 -11.37 6.17 -10.91
C ALA A 113 -9.90 6.31 -11.33
N TRP A 114 -9.55 7.38 -12.05
CA TRP A 114 -8.17 7.67 -12.45
C TRP A 114 -7.24 7.92 -11.27
N MET A 115 -7.67 8.70 -10.28
CA MET A 115 -6.92 8.93 -9.05
C MET A 115 -6.68 7.60 -8.30
N SER A 116 -7.72 6.80 -8.15
CA SER A 116 -7.62 5.50 -7.49
C SER A 116 -6.68 4.54 -8.25
N PHE A 117 -6.77 4.47 -9.55
CA PHE A 117 -5.88 3.67 -10.38
C PHE A 117 -4.43 4.11 -10.24
N THR A 118 -4.17 5.43 -10.33
CA THR A 118 -2.83 5.98 -10.26
C THR A 118 -2.20 5.78 -8.89
N PHE A 119 -2.87 6.20 -7.81
CA PHE A 119 -2.30 6.17 -6.47
C PHE A 119 -2.31 4.79 -5.82
N ARG A 120 -3.29 3.95 -6.10
CA ARG A 120 -3.38 2.62 -5.48
C ARG A 120 -2.68 1.53 -6.26
N PHE A 121 -2.57 1.68 -7.57
CA PHE A 121 -2.02 0.64 -8.42
C PHE A 121 -0.76 1.08 -9.14
N LEU A 122 -0.81 2.15 -9.94
CA LEU A 122 0.29 2.52 -10.82
C LEU A 122 1.54 2.92 -10.04
N ILE A 123 1.44 3.85 -9.11
CA ILE A 123 2.59 4.35 -8.32
C ILE A 123 3.20 3.22 -7.48
N PRO A 124 2.47 2.47 -6.64
CA PRO A 124 3.06 1.39 -5.86
C PRO A 124 3.72 0.32 -6.74
N THR A 125 3.08 -0.07 -7.84
CA THR A 125 3.62 -1.10 -8.75
C THR A 125 4.92 -0.64 -9.40
N LEU A 126 4.97 0.60 -9.89
CA LEU A 126 6.20 1.17 -10.46
C LEU A 126 7.32 1.22 -9.41
N CYS A 127 7.03 1.67 -8.21
CA CYS A 127 8.01 1.67 -7.11
C CYS A 127 8.51 0.26 -6.82
N LEU A 128 7.63 -0.74 -6.72
CA LEU A 128 8.01 -2.13 -6.49
C LEU A 128 8.95 -2.65 -7.58
N VAL A 129 8.62 -2.42 -8.84
CA VAL A 129 9.45 -2.86 -9.98
C VAL A 129 10.82 -2.19 -9.95
N ILE A 130 10.87 -0.86 -9.79
CA ILE A 130 12.11 -0.10 -9.78
C ILE A 130 13.01 -0.53 -8.62
N PHE A 131 12.50 -0.55 -7.39
CA PHE A 131 13.31 -0.92 -6.23
C PHE A 131 13.70 -2.39 -6.21
N SER A 132 12.87 -3.30 -6.72
CA SER A 132 13.23 -4.70 -6.88
C SER A 132 14.38 -4.86 -7.88
N PHE A 133 14.32 -4.17 -9.02
CA PHE A 133 15.38 -4.18 -10.03
C PHE A 133 16.68 -3.61 -9.48
N LEU A 134 16.63 -2.45 -8.81
CA LEU A 134 17.80 -1.84 -8.18
C LEU A 134 18.43 -2.74 -7.12
N THR A 135 17.61 -3.44 -6.33
CA THR A 135 18.08 -4.41 -5.32
C THR A 135 18.84 -5.57 -5.97
N ILE A 136 18.31 -6.13 -7.07
CA ILE A 136 18.99 -7.21 -7.82
C ILE A 136 20.35 -6.73 -8.37
N LEU A 137 20.39 -5.55 -8.97
CA LEU A 137 21.64 -4.97 -9.47
C LEU A 137 22.67 -4.79 -8.36
N GLN A 138 22.24 -4.32 -7.19
CA GLN A 138 23.12 -4.12 -6.04
C GLN A 138 23.71 -5.44 -5.54
N VAL A 139 22.90 -6.48 -5.42
CA VAL A 139 23.34 -7.82 -5.01
C VAL A 139 24.37 -8.36 -6.01
N HIS A 140 24.10 -8.26 -7.31
CA HIS A 140 25.00 -8.75 -8.35
C HIS A 140 26.37 -8.01 -8.31
N THR A 141 26.35 -6.70 -8.09
CA THR A 141 27.58 -5.91 -7.97
C THR A 141 28.37 -6.31 -6.73
N PHE A 142 27.70 -6.58 -5.62
CA PHE A 142 28.34 -7.00 -4.38
C PHE A 142 29.00 -8.38 -4.53
N ASP A 143 28.32 -9.35 -5.13
CA ASP A 143 28.86 -10.69 -5.38
C ASP A 143 30.11 -10.64 -6.26
N SER A 144 30.10 -9.83 -7.30
CA SER A 144 31.26 -9.62 -8.19
C SER A 144 32.46 -9.03 -7.42
N PHE A 145 32.23 -8.08 -6.53
CA PHE A 145 33.27 -7.48 -5.71
C PHE A 145 33.86 -8.43 -4.69
N VAL A 146 33.02 -9.24 -4.01
CA VAL A 146 33.46 -10.27 -3.05
C VAL A 146 34.30 -11.34 -3.77
N PHE A 147 33.88 -11.78 -4.95
CA PHE A 147 34.61 -12.76 -5.73
C PHE A 147 36.02 -12.26 -6.10
N LEU A 148 36.14 -11.02 -6.59
CA LEU A 148 37.44 -10.40 -6.93
C LEU A 148 38.35 -10.31 -5.70
N ARG A 149 37.81 -9.97 -4.54
CA ARG A 149 38.56 -9.86 -3.29
C ARG A 149 39.07 -11.22 -2.80
N ILE A 150 38.27 -12.27 -2.95
CA ILE A 150 38.67 -13.64 -2.61
C ILE A 150 39.81 -14.11 -3.56
N GLN A 151 39.67 -13.86 -4.86
CA GLN A 151 40.74 -14.21 -5.83
C GLN A 151 42.05 -13.51 -5.52
N SER A 152 42.03 -12.22 -5.17
CA SER A 152 43.23 -11.48 -4.80
C SER A 152 43.92 -12.05 -3.56
N LEU A 153 43.18 -12.47 -2.57
CA LEU A 153 43.69 -13.10 -1.34
C LEU A 153 44.31 -14.48 -1.62
N ILE A 154 43.70 -15.28 -2.49
CA ILE A 154 44.24 -16.59 -2.89
C ILE A 154 45.56 -16.42 -3.65
N THR A 155 45.65 -15.45 -4.57
CA THR A 155 46.88 -15.15 -5.34
C THR A 155 47.99 -14.70 -4.42
N LEU A 156 47.71 -13.84 -3.43
CA LEU A 156 48.70 -13.44 -2.44
C LEU A 156 49.24 -14.62 -1.61
N LYS A 157 48.36 -15.53 -1.22
CA LYS A 157 48.74 -16.70 -0.42
C LYS A 157 49.63 -17.69 -1.22
N ASN A 158 49.48 -17.79 -2.51
CA ASN A 158 50.28 -18.69 -3.37
C ASN A 158 51.64 -18.12 -3.76
N ASN A 159 51.88 -16.82 -3.52
CA ASN A 159 53.15 -16.16 -3.80
C ASN A 159 54.09 -16.06 -2.57
N PHE A 160 53.68 -16.62 -1.42
CA PHE A 160 54.52 -16.85 -0.22
C PHE A 160 54.73 -18.31 0.03
#